data_7adfd8c3a7cc4e00ed00cb605bc48832
#
_entry.id   7adfd8c3a7cc4e00ed00cb605bc48832
#
_cell.length_a   1.000
_cell.length_b   1.000
_cell.length_c   1.000
_cell.angle_alpha   90.00
_cell.angle_beta   90.00
_cell.angle_gamma   90.00
#
_symmetry.space_group_name_H-M   'P 1'
#
loop_
_entity.id
_entity.type
_entity.pdbx_description
1 polymer ?
#
loop_
_entity_poly.entity_id
_entity_poly.type
_entity_poly.pdbx_seq_one_letter_code
_entity_poly.pdbx_strand_id
1 'polypeptide(L)'
;MKDNDDVKAVVLRVNSPGGSAFASEQIWHAVKELKTKKPVIVSMGDYAASGGYYISCVADTIVAEPTTLTGSIGIFGMIPNVKGLTDKIGLSYDVVKTNKYADFGNIMRPFNEDEKSLLQMMITEGYDTFVTRCAEGRHMTKEAIEKIAEGRVWTGETAKELGLVDELGGIDKALDIAVAKVGIEGYTVVSYPEKQDFLSSLLDTKPTNYVESQLLKSKLGEYYQQFGLLKNLQEQSMIQARIPFELNIK
;
A
#
# COMPACT_ATOMS: atom_id res chain seq x y z
N MET A 1 14.55 -15.04 4.60
CA MET A 1 14.88 -14.38 5.88
C MET A 1 14.39 -15.15 7.11
N LYS A 2 13.14 -15.64 7.14
CA LYS A 2 12.56 -16.33 8.32
C LYS A 2 13.42 -17.49 8.83
N ASP A 3 13.89 -18.35 7.92
CA ASP A 3 14.64 -19.58 8.22
C ASP A 3 16.18 -19.43 8.01
N ASN A 4 16.68 -18.22 7.82
CA ASN A 4 18.10 -17.93 7.69
C ASN A 4 18.66 -17.53 9.05
N ASP A 5 19.45 -18.38 9.68
CA ASP A 5 20.00 -18.18 11.02
C ASP A 5 21.03 -17.03 11.12
N ASP A 6 21.60 -16.59 9.99
CA ASP A 6 22.50 -15.44 9.97
C ASP A 6 21.75 -14.11 10.15
N VAL A 7 20.49 -14.05 9.74
CA VAL A 7 19.62 -12.88 9.95
C VAL A 7 19.07 -12.91 11.37
N LYS A 8 19.51 -12.00 12.23
CA LYS A 8 19.11 -11.93 13.65
C LYS A 8 17.88 -11.08 13.90
N ALA A 9 17.71 -9.98 13.15
CA ALA A 9 16.54 -9.10 13.18
C ALA A 9 16.27 -8.55 11.79
N VAL A 10 15.08 -8.01 11.57
CA VAL A 10 14.69 -7.41 10.28
C VAL A 10 14.21 -5.97 10.51
N VAL A 11 14.78 -5.05 9.76
CA VAL A 11 14.27 -3.68 9.66
C VAL A 11 13.53 -3.56 8.34
N LEU A 12 12.22 -3.42 8.40
CA LEU A 12 11.35 -3.20 7.24
C LEU A 12 11.25 -1.71 6.95
N ARG A 13 11.91 -1.24 5.90
CA ARG A 13 11.79 0.15 5.46
C ARG A 13 10.53 0.32 4.62
N VAL A 14 9.61 1.17 5.09
CA VAL A 14 8.34 1.45 4.43
C VAL A 14 8.32 2.91 3.96
N ASN A 15 8.21 3.12 2.65
CA ASN A 15 7.97 4.42 2.04
C ASN A 15 6.88 4.25 0.98
N SER A 16 5.61 4.24 1.43
CA SER A 16 4.45 3.87 0.62
C SER A 16 3.18 4.61 1.03
N PRO A 17 2.44 5.21 0.09
CA PRO A 17 1.13 5.82 0.36
C PRO A 17 0.01 4.78 0.51
N GLY A 18 0.34 3.49 0.38
CA GLY A 18 -0.61 2.39 0.33
C GLY A 18 -0.81 1.84 -1.09
N GLY A 19 -1.90 1.09 -1.30
CA GLY A 19 -2.20 0.45 -2.58
C GLY A 19 -3.27 -0.63 -2.44
N SER A 20 -3.04 -1.79 -3.06
CA SER A 20 -3.98 -2.91 -3.00
C SER A 20 -4.19 -3.41 -1.58
N ALA A 21 -5.44 -3.43 -1.12
CA ALA A 21 -5.80 -3.97 0.21
C ALA A 21 -5.43 -5.46 0.32
N PHE A 22 -5.66 -6.23 -0.73
CA PHE A 22 -5.31 -7.66 -0.77
C PHE A 22 -3.79 -7.88 -0.66
N ALA A 23 -2.99 -7.13 -1.42
CA ALA A 23 -1.53 -7.24 -1.33
C ALA A 23 -1.02 -6.81 0.06
N SER A 24 -1.63 -5.79 0.66
CA SER A 24 -1.29 -5.35 2.02
C SER A 24 -1.56 -6.44 3.06
N GLU A 25 -2.68 -7.16 2.96
CA GLU A 25 -2.99 -8.31 3.85
C GLU A 25 -1.98 -9.44 3.69
N GLN A 26 -1.57 -9.76 2.45
CA GLN A 26 -0.56 -10.80 2.22
C GLN A 26 0.80 -10.43 2.82
N ILE A 27 1.24 -9.17 2.65
CA ILE A 27 2.49 -8.68 3.23
C ILE A 27 2.38 -8.64 4.75
N TRP A 28 1.27 -8.14 5.30
CA TRP A 28 1.01 -8.14 6.75
C TRP A 28 1.13 -9.54 7.34
N HIS A 29 0.53 -10.54 6.69
CA HIS A 29 0.61 -11.94 7.11
C HIS A 29 2.06 -12.45 7.10
N ALA A 30 2.83 -12.14 6.05
CA ALA A 30 4.25 -12.52 5.97
C ALA A 30 5.09 -11.86 7.07
N VAL A 31 4.82 -10.58 7.39
CA VAL A 31 5.47 -9.86 8.50
C VAL A 31 5.08 -10.48 9.84
N LYS A 32 3.80 -10.81 10.05
CA LYS A 32 3.32 -11.50 11.25
C LYS A 32 4.00 -12.84 11.44
N GLU A 33 4.16 -13.63 10.39
CA GLU A 33 4.88 -14.89 10.44
C GLU A 33 6.38 -14.69 10.74
N LEU A 34 7.03 -13.71 10.10
CA LEU A 34 8.43 -13.38 10.34
C LEU A 34 8.66 -13.00 11.81
N LYS A 35 7.77 -12.19 12.37
CA LYS A 35 7.79 -11.76 13.78
C LYS A 35 7.77 -12.93 14.78
N THR A 36 7.20 -14.09 14.42
CA THR A 36 7.24 -15.29 15.31
C THR A 36 8.63 -15.86 15.50
N LYS A 37 9.58 -15.49 14.64
CA LYS A 37 10.95 -16.04 14.63
C LYS A 37 12.03 -15.00 14.94
N LYS A 38 11.81 -13.77 14.54
CA LYS A 38 12.81 -12.70 14.59
C LYS A 38 12.15 -11.36 14.91
N PRO A 39 12.79 -10.48 15.67
CA PRO A 39 12.31 -9.13 15.85
C PRO A 39 12.16 -8.41 14.48
N VAL A 40 11.01 -7.76 14.30
CA VAL A 40 10.72 -6.95 13.11
C VAL A 40 10.47 -5.51 13.54
N ILE A 41 11.34 -4.61 13.12
CA ILE A 41 11.24 -3.18 13.34
C ILE A 41 10.84 -2.51 12.02
N VAL A 42 9.83 -1.65 12.05
CA VAL A 42 9.49 -0.82 10.90
C VAL A 42 10.20 0.52 11.00
N SER A 43 10.82 0.95 9.90
CA SER A 43 11.32 2.32 9.71
C SER A 43 10.51 2.97 8.60
N MET A 44 9.71 3.97 8.95
CA MET A 44 8.90 4.72 7.99
C MET A 44 9.75 5.77 7.27
N GLY A 45 9.48 5.98 5.97
CA GLY A 45 10.06 7.05 5.15
C GLY A 45 9.24 8.34 5.23
N ASP A 46 9.15 9.03 4.09
CA ASP A 46 8.36 10.25 3.97
C ASP A 46 6.88 9.99 4.27
N TYR A 47 6.41 8.82 3.84
CA TYR A 47 5.06 8.33 4.14
C TYR A 47 5.01 6.82 4.30
N ALA A 48 4.17 6.37 5.23
CA ALA A 48 3.79 4.98 5.42
C ALA A 48 2.32 4.95 5.83
N ALA A 49 1.43 5.17 4.85
CA ALA A 49 0.03 5.44 5.08
C ALA A 49 -0.86 4.38 4.42
N SER A 50 -2.05 4.19 4.95
CA SER A 50 -3.04 3.25 4.46
C SER A 50 -2.46 1.83 4.34
N GLY A 51 -2.33 1.25 3.14
CA GLY A 51 -1.65 -0.04 2.94
C GLY A 51 -0.21 -0.07 3.50
N GLY A 52 0.51 1.08 3.48
CA GLY A 52 1.82 1.22 4.12
C GLY A 52 1.75 1.11 5.64
N TYR A 53 0.71 1.66 6.27
CA TYR A 53 0.47 1.46 7.70
C TYR A 53 -0.03 0.05 8.00
N TYR A 54 -0.87 -0.51 7.12
CA TYR A 54 -1.37 -1.87 7.22
C TYR A 54 -0.25 -2.90 7.43
N ILE A 55 0.76 -2.86 6.55
CA ILE A 55 1.90 -3.78 6.63
C ILE A 55 2.82 -3.48 7.82
N SER A 56 2.75 -2.27 8.36
CA SER A 56 3.60 -1.81 9.47
C SER A 56 3.02 -2.12 10.85
N CYS A 57 1.68 -2.11 10.99
CA CYS A 57 1.02 -2.13 12.29
C CYS A 57 1.31 -3.36 13.14
N VAL A 58 1.71 -4.48 12.54
CA VAL A 58 2.03 -5.74 13.23
C VAL A 58 3.46 -5.82 13.76
N ALA A 59 4.35 -4.90 13.40
CA ALA A 59 5.75 -4.91 13.80
C ALA A 59 5.94 -4.85 15.33
N ASP A 60 7.11 -5.23 15.82
CA ASP A 60 7.47 -5.15 17.24
C ASP A 60 7.73 -3.72 17.69
N THR A 61 8.18 -2.87 16.77
CA THR A 61 8.43 -1.45 17.00
C THR A 61 8.32 -0.70 15.68
N ILE A 62 7.64 0.42 15.70
CA ILE A 62 7.47 1.33 14.56
C ILE A 62 8.22 2.62 14.84
N VAL A 63 9.14 2.97 13.95
CA VAL A 63 9.94 4.20 13.99
C VAL A 63 9.54 5.09 12.83
N ALA A 64 9.25 6.36 13.09
CA ALA A 64 8.91 7.36 12.07
C ALA A 64 9.62 8.68 12.35
N GLU A 65 9.93 9.44 11.30
CA GLU A 65 10.35 10.83 11.48
C GLU A 65 9.17 11.70 11.94
N PRO A 66 9.38 12.81 12.67
CA PRO A 66 8.29 13.67 13.13
C PRO A 66 7.35 14.12 12.00
N THR A 67 7.90 14.31 10.81
CA THR A 67 7.18 14.79 9.61
C THR A 67 6.66 13.67 8.70
N THR A 68 6.95 12.41 8.99
CA THR A 68 6.40 11.26 8.24
C THR A 68 4.87 11.35 8.18
N LEU A 69 4.30 11.16 7.00
CA LEU A 69 2.84 11.03 6.86
C LEU A 69 2.44 9.57 7.02
N THR A 70 1.57 9.29 8.00
CA THR A 70 1.16 7.92 8.35
C THR A 70 -0.32 7.83 8.73
N GLY A 71 -0.75 6.69 9.25
CA GLY A 71 -2.17 6.44 9.52
C GLY A 71 -2.93 6.17 8.24
N SER A 72 -3.89 7.02 7.88
CA SER A 72 -4.82 6.81 6.76
C SER A 72 -5.45 5.40 6.81
N ILE A 73 -5.85 4.98 8.02
CA ILE A 73 -6.51 3.68 8.25
C ILE A 73 -7.91 3.77 7.66
N GLY A 74 -8.05 3.22 6.44
CA GLY A 74 -9.27 3.31 5.67
C GLY A 74 -9.20 2.51 4.38
N ILE A 75 -10.37 2.18 3.84
CA ILE A 75 -10.55 1.45 2.58
C ILE A 75 -11.48 2.26 1.69
N PHE A 76 -11.18 2.34 0.42
CA PHE A 76 -12.09 2.88 -0.57
C PHE A 76 -12.08 2.03 -1.84
N GLY A 77 -13.17 2.08 -2.59
CA GLY A 77 -13.28 1.49 -3.92
C GLY A 77 -13.52 2.58 -4.95
N MET A 78 -12.86 2.49 -6.10
CA MET A 78 -13.07 3.38 -7.23
C MET A 78 -13.34 2.56 -8.50
N ILE A 79 -14.52 2.73 -9.07
CA ILE A 79 -14.94 2.04 -10.28
C ILE A 79 -15.34 3.10 -11.30
N PRO A 80 -14.58 3.23 -12.41
CA PRO A 80 -14.92 4.18 -13.44
C PRO A 80 -16.20 3.75 -14.18
N ASN A 81 -17.00 4.72 -14.61
CA ASN A 81 -18.11 4.51 -15.55
C ASN A 81 -17.84 5.31 -16.81
N VAL A 82 -17.56 4.64 -17.92
CA VAL A 82 -17.20 5.26 -19.19
C VAL A 82 -18.35 5.32 -20.20
N LYS A 83 -19.57 4.88 -19.80
CA LYS A 83 -20.74 4.87 -20.69
C LYS A 83 -20.97 6.22 -21.38
N GLY A 84 -20.94 7.32 -20.64
CA GLY A 84 -21.16 8.64 -21.19
C GLY A 84 -20.10 9.07 -22.23
N LEU A 85 -18.88 8.56 -22.13
CA LEU A 85 -17.83 8.78 -23.11
C LEU A 85 -18.09 7.94 -24.37
N THR A 86 -18.38 6.65 -24.21
CA THR A 86 -18.62 5.72 -25.31
C THR A 86 -19.85 6.10 -26.13
N ASP A 87 -20.93 6.54 -25.48
CA ASP A 87 -22.12 7.07 -26.17
C ASP A 87 -21.77 8.27 -27.07
N LYS A 88 -20.90 9.19 -26.63
CA LYS A 88 -20.49 10.37 -27.42
C LYS A 88 -19.66 10.01 -28.64
N ILE A 89 -18.93 8.92 -28.63
CA ILE A 89 -18.12 8.47 -29.77
C ILE A 89 -18.81 7.39 -30.61
N GLY A 90 -20.10 7.14 -30.33
CA GLY A 90 -20.93 6.21 -31.12
C GLY A 90 -20.65 4.73 -30.87
N LEU A 91 -20.03 4.38 -29.74
CA LEU A 91 -19.81 2.99 -29.36
C LEU A 91 -20.98 2.49 -28.50
N SER A 92 -21.53 1.34 -28.87
CA SER A 92 -22.52 0.59 -28.07
C SER A 92 -21.96 -0.75 -27.63
N TYR A 93 -22.41 -1.21 -26.47
CA TYR A 93 -22.00 -2.47 -25.87
C TYR A 93 -23.24 -3.31 -25.57
N ASP A 94 -23.17 -4.58 -25.94
CA ASP A 94 -24.14 -5.58 -25.54
C ASP A 94 -23.49 -6.61 -24.62
N VAL A 95 -24.23 -7.12 -23.66
CA VAL A 95 -23.72 -8.05 -22.65
C VAL A 95 -24.57 -9.31 -22.64
N VAL A 96 -23.93 -10.42 -22.97
CA VAL A 96 -24.50 -11.76 -22.76
C VAL A 96 -23.99 -12.32 -21.45
N LYS A 97 -24.89 -12.65 -20.53
CA LYS A 97 -24.53 -13.15 -19.20
C LYS A 97 -25.40 -14.35 -18.76
N THR A 98 -24.80 -15.22 -17.98
CA THR A 98 -25.44 -16.46 -17.52
C THR A 98 -26.15 -16.32 -16.18
N ASN A 99 -25.82 -15.25 -15.41
CA ASN A 99 -26.49 -14.95 -14.14
C ASN A 99 -26.50 -13.44 -13.86
N LYS A 100 -27.19 -13.05 -12.77
CA LYS A 100 -27.45 -11.64 -12.41
C LYS A 100 -26.17 -10.80 -12.25
N TYR A 101 -25.11 -11.37 -11.71
CA TYR A 101 -23.88 -10.66 -11.35
C TYR A 101 -22.66 -11.06 -12.21
N ALA A 102 -22.85 -11.77 -13.32
CA ALA A 102 -21.74 -12.23 -14.15
C ALA A 102 -20.93 -11.08 -14.78
N ASP A 103 -21.54 -9.90 -14.90
CA ASP A 103 -20.91 -8.66 -15.39
C ASP A 103 -20.64 -7.63 -14.30
N PHE A 104 -20.54 -8.07 -13.03
CA PHE A 104 -20.15 -7.18 -11.92
C PHE A 104 -18.78 -6.53 -12.20
N GLY A 105 -18.69 -5.21 -11.99
CA GLY A 105 -17.48 -4.45 -12.31
C GLY A 105 -17.40 -3.96 -13.75
N ASN A 106 -18.44 -4.17 -14.59
CA ASN A 106 -18.46 -3.67 -15.95
C ASN A 106 -18.51 -2.13 -15.95
N ILE A 107 -17.48 -1.52 -16.54
CA ILE A 107 -17.32 -0.06 -16.61
C ILE A 107 -18.17 0.61 -17.69
N MET A 108 -18.79 -0.18 -18.59
CA MET A 108 -19.58 0.32 -19.71
C MET A 108 -21.04 0.64 -19.34
N ARG A 109 -21.42 0.44 -18.09
CA ARG A 109 -22.72 0.81 -17.53
C ARG A 109 -22.59 1.23 -16.07
N PRO A 110 -23.54 2.04 -15.56
CA PRO A 110 -23.59 2.32 -14.13
C PRO A 110 -23.90 1.05 -13.32
N PHE A 111 -23.42 0.99 -12.10
CA PHE A 111 -23.82 -0.03 -11.12
C PHE A 111 -25.29 0.15 -10.76
N ASN A 112 -26.01 -0.98 -10.65
CA ASN A 112 -27.34 -1.01 -10.04
C ASN A 112 -27.23 -0.97 -8.48
N GLU A 113 -28.33 -0.83 -7.79
CA GLU A 113 -28.35 -0.69 -6.34
C GLU A 113 -27.86 -1.94 -5.61
N ASP A 114 -28.13 -3.13 -6.14
CA ASP A 114 -27.62 -4.39 -5.57
C ASP A 114 -26.09 -4.46 -5.68
N GLU A 115 -25.55 -4.07 -6.82
CA GLU A 115 -24.08 -4.05 -7.04
C GLU A 115 -23.39 -3.01 -6.16
N LYS A 116 -24.00 -1.84 -5.98
CA LYS A 116 -23.50 -0.83 -5.03
C LYS A 116 -23.49 -1.36 -3.61
N SER A 117 -24.56 -2.05 -3.21
CA SER A 117 -24.69 -2.66 -1.87
C SER A 117 -23.62 -3.75 -1.66
N LEU A 118 -23.38 -4.60 -2.66
CA LEU A 118 -22.32 -5.61 -2.59
C LEU A 118 -20.93 -4.97 -2.47
N LEU A 119 -20.65 -3.94 -3.26
CA LEU A 119 -19.39 -3.21 -3.18
C LEU A 119 -19.21 -2.56 -1.81
N GLN A 120 -20.27 -1.91 -1.28
CA GLN A 120 -20.24 -1.29 0.03
C GLN A 120 -19.97 -2.32 1.13
N MET A 121 -20.59 -3.50 1.04
CA MET A 121 -20.33 -4.59 1.98
C MET A 121 -18.86 -5.02 1.95
N MET A 122 -18.28 -5.23 0.77
CA MET A 122 -16.87 -5.59 0.61
C MET A 122 -15.93 -4.51 1.20
N ILE A 123 -16.24 -3.22 0.99
CA ILE A 123 -15.48 -2.10 1.55
C ILE A 123 -15.58 -2.09 3.07
N THR A 124 -16.79 -2.31 3.63
CA THR A 124 -17.03 -2.33 5.08
C THR A 124 -16.28 -3.49 5.75
N GLU A 125 -16.32 -4.69 5.16
CA GLU A 125 -15.57 -5.86 5.65
C GLU A 125 -14.05 -5.63 5.57
N GLY A 126 -13.57 -5.04 4.48
CA GLY A 126 -12.17 -4.66 4.33
C GLY A 126 -11.71 -3.64 5.37
N TYR A 127 -12.56 -2.64 5.65
CA TYR A 127 -12.29 -1.65 6.69
C TYR A 127 -12.25 -2.28 8.08
N ASP A 128 -13.24 -3.11 8.43
CA ASP A 128 -13.27 -3.83 9.71
C ASP A 128 -12.03 -4.73 9.90
N THR A 129 -11.62 -5.39 8.84
CA THR A 129 -10.38 -6.19 8.83
C THR A 129 -9.16 -5.32 9.12
N PHE A 130 -9.01 -4.18 8.44
CA PHE A 130 -7.88 -3.28 8.66
C PHE A 130 -7.84 -2.73 10.08
N VAL A 131 -8.98 -2.25 10.59
CA VAL A 131 -9.10 -1.78 11.99
C VAL A 131 -8.71 -2.89 12.97
N THR A 132 -9.16 -4.13 12.73
CA THR A 132 -8.82 -5.28 13.56
C THR A 132 -7.32 -5.56 13.55
N ARG A 133 -6.66 -5.53 12.39
CA ARG A 133 -5.21 -5.70 12.27
C ARG A 133 -4.43 -4.63 13.03
N CYS A 134 -4.88 -3.38 12.95
CA CYS A 134 -4.29 -2.28 13.70
C CYS A 134 -4.49 -2.47 15.21
N ALA A 135 -5.70 -2.81 15.65
CA ALA A 135 -6.00 -3.06 17.06
C ALA A 135 -5.13 -4.17 17.66
N GLU A 136 -5.02 -5.30 16.96
CA GLU A 136 -4.15 -6.43 17.35
C GLU A 136 -2.67 -6.01 17.42
N GLY A 137 -2.18 -5.36 16.38
CA GLY A 137 -0.75 -5.01 16.27
C GLY A 137 -0.31 -3.89 17.21
N ARG A 138 -1.21 -2.95 17.52
CA ARG A 138 -0.95 -1.82 18.41
C ARG A 138 -1.42 -2.04 19.86
N HIS A 139 -1.97 -3.23 20.16
CA HIS A 139 -2.53 -3.56 21.47
C HIS A 139 -3.58 -2.55 21.97
N MET A 140 -4.40 -2.06 21.02
CA MET A 140 -5.49 -1.10 21.25
C MET A 140 -6.84 -1.79 21.06
N THR A 141 -7.92 -1.17 21.55
CA THR A 141 -9.27 -1.63 21.20
C THR A 141 -9.67 -1.17 19.80
N LYS A 142 -10.61 -1.87 19.16
CA LYS A 142 -11.13 -1.46 17.84
C LYS A 142 -11.72 -0.05 17.90
N GLU A 143 -12.47 0.26 18.94
CA GLU A 143 -13.10 1.56 19.14
C GLU A 143 -12.05 2.69 19.30
N ALA A 144 -10.88 2.39 19.89
CA ALA A 144 -9.80 3.35 19.99
C ALA A 144 -9.16 3.63 18.62
N ILE A 145 -8.97 2.58 17.80
CA ILE A 145 -8.47 2.72 16.43
C ILE A 145 -9.50 3.48 15.58
N GLU A 146 -10.79 3.15 15.64
CA GLU A 146 -11.84 3.80 14.85
C GLU A 146 -11.90 5.32 15.07
N LYS A 147 -11.67 5.80 16.30
CA LYS A 147 -11.62 7.24 16.61
C LYS A 147 -10.54 8.00 15.85
N ILE A 148 -9.48 7.33 15.46
CA ILE A 148 -8.31 7.92 14.77
C ILE A 148 -8.14 7.40 13.33
N ALA A 149 -9.05 6.53 12.87
CA ALA A 149 -9.11 5.93 11.56
C ALA A 149 -9.92 6.77 10.54
N GLU A 150 -10.76 6.15 9.73
CA GLU A 150 -11.60 6.76 8.68
C GLU A 150 -10.77 7.55 7.64
N GLY A 151 -9.58 7.04 7.34
CA GLY A 151 -8.69 7.64 6.34
C GLY A 151 -7.94 8.88 6.82
N ARG A 152 -8.02 9.26 8.11
CA ARG A 152 -7.26 10.41 8.64
C ARG A 152 -5.77 10.16 8.55
N VAL A 153 -5.05 11.16 8.06
CA VAL A 153 -3.59 11.16 7.94
C VAL A 153 -2.99 11.93 9.12
N TRP A 154 -1.94 11.39 9.69
CA TRP A 154 -1.25 11.95 10.85
C TRP A 154 0.23 12.17 10.53
N THR A 155 0.85 13.16 11.15
CA THR A 155 2.31 13.25 11.20
C THR A 155 2.87 12.17 12.12
N GLY A 156 4.15 11.80 11.95
CA GLY A 156 4.80 10.83 12.83
C GLY A 156 4.76 11.25 14.30
N GLU A 157 4.91 12.56 14.57
CA GLU A 157 4.80 13.12 15.92
C GLU A 157 3.41 12.87 16.52
N THR A 158 2.34 13.25 15.82
CA THR A 158 0.97 13.02 16.26
C THR A 158 0.66 11.51 16.33
N ALA A 159 1.15 10.73 15.38
CA ALA A 159 0.96 9.28 15.37
C ALA A 159 1.60 8.59 16.58
N LYS A 160 2.72 9.11 17.10
CA LYS A 160 3.31 8.64 18.35
C LYS A 160 2.42 8.96 19.55
N GLU A 161 1.87 10.16 19.63
CA GLU A 161 0.92 10.53 20.70
C GLU A 161 -0.35 9.65 20.68
N LEU A 162 -0.81 9.28 19.48
CA LEU A 162 -1.97 8.43 19.26
C LEU A 162 -1.69 6.93 19.45
N GLY A 163 -0.44 6.52 19.69
CA GLY A 163 -0.05 5.12 19.85
C GLY A 163 0.11 4.33 18.54
N LEU A 164 0.06 5.01 17.39
CA LEU A 164 0.27 4.40 16.07
C LEU A 164 1.76 4.21 15.74
N VAL A 165 2.65 4.96 16.36
CA VAL A 165 4.11 4.92 16.23
C VAL A 165 4.71 4.79 17.63
N ASP A 166 5.82 4.06 17.76
CA ASP A 166 6.47 3.82 19.04
C ASP A 166 7.57 4.84 19.32
N GLU A 167 8.43 5.10 18.33
CA GLU A 167 9.60 5.95 18.46
C GLU A 167 9.73 6.95 17.30
N LEU A 168 10.27 8.13 17.61
CA LEU A 168 10.66 9.09 16.59
C LEU A 168 12.12 8.90 16.20
N GLY A 169 12.41 8.94 14.90
CA GLY A 169 13.75 8.85 14.33
C GLY A 169 13.77 8.20 12.94
N GLY A 170 14.98 8.13 12.38
CA GLY A 170 15.22 7.56 11.06
C GLY A 170 15.58 6.08 11.07
N ILE A 171 16.20 5.65 9.97
CA ILE A 171 16.63 4.26 9.78
C ILE A 171 17.68 3.83 10.83
N ASP A 172 18.57 4.72 11.21
CA ASP A 172 19.62 4.43 12.19
C ASP A 172 19.02 4.08 13.57
N LYS A 173 17.99 4.84 14.00
CA LYS A 173 17.25 4.54 15.22
C LYS A 173 16.58 3.17 15.16
N ALA A 174 16.03 2.79 14.02
CA ALA A 174 15.42 1.47 13.84
C ALA A 174 16.47 0.34 13.88
N LEU A 175 17.67 0.57 13.34
CA LEU A 175 18.79 -0.37 13.44
C LEU A 175 19.27 -0.53 14.88
N ASP A 176 19.43 0.58 15.60
CA ASP A 176 19.83 0.54 17.03
C ASP A 176 18.83 -0.26 17.87
N ILE A 177 17.53 -0.07 17.64
CA ILE A 177 16.47 -0.82 18.33
C ILE A 177 16.53 -2.30 17.96
N ALA A 178 16.77 -2.64 16.68
CA ALA A 178 16.90 -4.01 16.23
C ALA A 178 18.09 -4.72 16.91
N VAL A 179 19.25 -4.06 16.96
CA VAL A 179 20.47 -4.54 17.62
C VAL A 179 20.25 -4.76 19.11
N ALA A 180 19.64 -3.76 19.77
CA ALA A 180 19.33 -3.84 21.21
C ALA A 180 18.37 -5.02 21.53
N LYS A 181 17.36 -5.27 20.68
CA LYS A 181 16.41 -6.38 20.89
C LYS A 181 17.05 -7.76 20.79
N VAL A 182 18.11 -7.92 20.02
CA VAL A 182 18.80 -9.22 19.86
C VAL A 182 20.07 -9.34 20.69
N GLY A 183 20.54 -8.25 21.33
CA GLY A 183 21.65 -8.25 22.27
C GLY A 183 23.01 -8.58 21.63
N ILE A 184 23.28 -8.11 20.40
CA ILE A 184 24.54 -8.33 19.68
C ILE A 184 25.38 -7.05 19.69
N GLU A 185 26.71 -7.19 19.77
CA GLU A 185 27.65 -6.04 19.78
C GLU A 185 28.16 -5.66 18.39
N GLY A 186 28.13 -6.58 17.44
CA GLY A 186 28.58 -6.37 16.06
C GLY A 186 27.59 -6.93 15.06
N TYR A 187 27.34 -6.19 13.96
CA TYR A 187 26.41 -6.62 12.93
C TYR A 187 26.81 -6.08 11.54
N THR A 188 26.32 -6.75 10.52
CA THR A 188 26.37 -6.29 9.12
C THR A 188 24.94 -6.13 8.63
N VAL A 189 24.67 -5.00 7.96
CA VAL A 189 23.37 -4.76 7.34
C VAL A 189 23.38 -5.32 5.92
N VAL A 190 22.46 -6.24 5.65
CA VAL A 190 22.24 -6.80 4.32
C VAL A 190 20.87 -6.31 3.82
N SER A 191 20.85 -5.69 2.64
CA SER A 191 19.61 -5.17 2.05
C SER A 191 18.92 -6.22 1.18
N TYR A 192 17.61 -6.33 1.33
CA TYR A 192 16.76 -7.17 0.49
C TYR A 192 15.64 -6.30 -0.13
N PRO A 193 15.29 -6.51 -1.42
CA PRO A 193 16.00 -7.37 -2.38
C PRO A 193 17.42 -6.89 -2.62
N GLU A 194 18.30 -7.81 -3.01
CA GLU A 194 19.65 -7.43 -3.44
C GLU A 194 19.57 -6.38 -4.54
N LYS A 195 20.39 -5.32 -4.42
CA LYS A 195 20.43 -4.30 -5.46
C LYS A 195 20.94 -4.97 -6.73
N GLN A 196 20.12 -4.98 -7.77
CA GLN A 196 20.58 -5.39 -9.09
C GLN A 196 21.73 -4.47 -9.51
N ASP A 197 22.83 -5.08 -9.94
CA ASP A 197 23.98 -4.33 -10.42
C ASP A 197 23.55 -3.50 -11.63
N PHE A 198 24.05 -2.27 -11.76
CA PHE A 198 23.69 -1.36 -12.86
C PHE A 198 23.84 -2.03 -14.24
N LEU A 199 24.85 -2.89 -14.40
CA LEU A 199 25.07 -3.68 -15.60
C LEU A 199 23.98 -4.73 -15.86
N SER A 200 23.49 -5.41 -14.81
CA SER A 200 22.37 -6.37 -14.94
C SER A 200 21.05 -5.65 -15.24
N SER A 201 20.83 -4.48 -14.66
CA SER A 201 19.63 -3.67 -14.96
C SER A 201 19.62 -3.14 -16.40
N LEU A 202 20.79 -2.87 -16.98
CA LEU A 202 20.93 -2.50 -18.40
C LEU A 202 20.68 -3.69 -19.35
N LEU A 203 21.02 -4.90 -18.92
CA LEU A 203 20.81 -6.12 -19.70
C LEU A 203 19.38 -6.66 -19.55
N ASP A 204 18.74 -6.49 -18.39
CA ASP A 204 17.37 -6.91 -18.13
C ASP A 204 16.29 -5.91 -18.62
N THR A 205 16.68 -4.68 -18.93
CA THR A 205 15.77 -3.71 -19.54
C THR A 205 15.46 -4.18 -20.96
N LYS A 206 14.35 -4.87 -21.17
CA LYS A 206 13.87 -5.21 -22.52
C LYS A 206 13.85 -3.92 -23.31
N PRO A 207 14.61 -3.81 -24.43
CA PRO A 207 14.75 -2.55 -25.19
C PRO A 207 13.40 -2.00 -25.67
N THR A 208 12.40 -2.85 -25.77
CA THR A 208 11.02 -2.52 -26.14
C THR A 208 10.36 -1.50 -25.22
N ASN A 209 10.54 -1.59 -23.89
CA ASN A 209 9.83 -0.73 -22.96
C ASN A 209 10.34 0.71 -22.95
N TYR A 210 11.64 0.93 -23.16
CA TYR A 210 12.20 2.29 -23.20
C TYR A 210 11.85 3.01 -24.51
N VAL A 211 11.98 2.32 -25.65
CA VAL A 211 11.64 2.87 -26.97
C VAL A 211 10.13 3.14 -27.07
N GLU A 212 9.27 2.23 -26.59
CA GLU A 212 7.83 2.44 -26.50
C GLU A 212 7.45 3.63 -25.60
N SER A 213 8.06 3.76 -24.45
CA SER A 213 7.79 4.88 -23.52
C SER A 213 8.21 6.23 -24.12
N GLN A 214 9.33 6.30 -24.81
CA GLN A 214 9.77 7.51 -25.51
C GLN A 214 8.89 7.83 -26.74
N LEU A 215 8.48 6.81 -27.49
CA LEU A 215 7.56 6.97 -28.62
C LEU A 215 6.18 7.43 -28.15
N LEU A 216 5.67 6.88 -27.05
CA LEU A 216 4.42 7.30 -26.41
C LEU A 216 4.51 8.73 -25.87
N LYS A 217 5.61 9.11 -25.22
CA LYS A 217 5.86 10.49 -24.77
C LYS A 217 5.87 11.47 -25.95
N SER A 218 6.53 11.12 -27.06
CA SER A 218 6.62 11.98 -28.24
C SER A 218 5.27 12.14 -28.98
N LYS A 219 4.43 11.09 -28.96
CA LYS A 219 3.12 11.12 -29.62
C LYS A 219 2.01 11.73 -28.76
N LEU A 220 2.04 11.54 -27.44
CA LEU A 220 1.00 12.00 -26.52
C LEU A 220 1.30 13.38 -25.93
N GLY A 221 2.56 13.86 -25.99
CA GLY A 221 2.92 15.19 -25.49
C GLY A 221 2.41 15.44 -24.08
N GLU A 222 1.63 16.51 -23.93
CA GLU A 222 1.03 16.91 -22.64
C GLU A 222 0.06 15.86 -22.07
N TYR A 223 -0.53 15.01 -22.90
CA TYR A 223 -1.48 13.96 -22.49
C TYR A 223 -0.82 12.69 -21.98
N TYR A 224 0.51 12.60 -22.02
CA TYR A 224 1.24 11.40 -21.55
C TYR A 224 0.97 11.09 -20.07
N GLN A 225 0.86 12.12 -19.24
CA GLN A 225 0.55 11.94 -17.81
C GLN A 225 -0.86 11.39 -17.60
N GLN A 226 -1.85 11.91 -18.34
CA GLN A 226 -3.23 11.44 -18.28
C GLN A 226 -3.37 9.99 -18.79
N PHE A 227 -2.60 9.63 -19.82
CA PHE A 227 -2.54 8.26 -20.31
C PHE A 227 -1.93 7.32 -19.26
N GLY A 228 -0.89 7.75 -18.56
CA GLY A 228 -0.31 7.03 -17.44
C GLY A 228 -1.31 6.77 -16.32
N LEU A 229 -2.14 7.75 -15.99
CA LEU A 229 -3.23 7.61 -15.01
C LEU A 229 -4.27 6.56 -15.44
N LEU A 230 -4.69 6.58 -16.71
CA LEU A 230 -5.63 5.59 -17.25
C LEU A 230 -5.07 4.18 -17.27
N LYS A 231 -3.79 4.02 -17.62
CA LYS A 231 -3.10 2.72 -17.55
C LYS A 231 -3.01 2.21 -16.13
N ASN A 232 -2.65 3.07 -15.18
CA ASN A 232 -2.60 2.72 -13.76
C ASN A 232 -3.97 2.32 -13.20
N LEU A 233 -5.08 2.90 -13.69
CA LEU A 233 -6.44 2.52 -13.29
C LEU A 233 -6.80 1.10 -13.73
N GLN A 234 -6.30 0.64 -14.88
CA GLN A 234 -6.52 -0.74 -15.35
C GLN A 234 -5.74 -1.79 -14.54
N GLU A 235 -4.56 -1.41 -14.03
CA GLU A 235 -3.68 -2.32 -13.28
C GLU A 235 -3.99 -2.32 -11.77
N GLN A 236 -4.82 -1.40 -11.29
CA GLN A 236 -5.13 -1.26 -9.87
C GLN A 236 -6.31 -2.15 -9.44
N SER A 237 -6.19 -2.72 -8.24
CA SER A 237 -7.29 -3.40 -7.58
C SER A 237 -8.47 -2.45 -7.37
N MET A 238 -9.71 -2.94 -7.52
CA MET A 238 -10.93 -2.14 -7.27
C MET A 238 -11.04 -1.70 -5.81
N ILE A 239 -10.47 -2.45 -4.87
CA ILE A 239 -10.46 -2.14 -3.43
C ILE A 239 -9.05 -1.77 -3.03
N GLN A 240 -8.88 -0.58 -2.47
CA GLN A 240 -7.58 -0.02 -2.16
C GLN A 240 -7.47 0.49 -0.73
N ALA A 241 -6.29 0.28 -0.18
CA ALA A 241 -5.81 0.88 1.06
C ALA A 241 -4.65 1.84 0.70
N ARG A 242 -4.96 3.06 0.27
CA ARG A 242 -3.97 4.11 -0.05
C ARG A 242 -4.53 5.50 0.26
N ILE A 243 -3.65 6.49 0.31
CA ILE A 243 -4.06 7.89 0.37
C ILE A 243 -4.81 8.22 -0.95
N PRO A 244 -6.05 8.77 -0.90
CA PRO A 244 -6.89 8.98 -2.08
C PRO A 244 -6.48 10.18 -2.96
N PHE A 245 -5.30 10.75 -2.74
CA PHE A 245 -4.75 11.87 -3.52
C PHE A 245 -3.25 11.68 -3.75
N GLU A 246 -2.73 12.26 -4.84
CA GLU A 246 -1.31 12.24 -5.13
C GLU A 246 -0.61 13.43 -4.47
N LEU A 247 0.44 13.14 -3.71
CA LEU A 247 1.33 14.15 -3.15
C LEU A 247 2.46 14.44 -4.15
N ASN A 248 2.35 15.55 -4.88
CA ASN A 248 3.44 16.07 -5.68
C ASN A 248 4.29 17.00 -4.81
N ILE A 249 5.27 16.45 -4.14
CA ILE A 249 6.30 17.24 -3.45
C ILE A 249 7.38 17.59 -4.49
N LYS A 250 7.44 18.86 -4.88
CA LYS A 250 8.51 19.39 -5.73
C LYS A 250 9.74 19.74 -4.91
#